data_4383e1ee46491d69b6ae1cd12b5198ad
#
_entry.id   4383e1ee46491d69b6ae1cd12b5198ad
#
_cell.length_a   1.000
_cell.length_b   1.000
_cell.length_c   1.000
_cell.angle_alpha   90.00
_cell.angle_beta   90.00
_cell.angle_gamma   90.00
#
_symmetry.space_group_name_H-M   'P 1'
#
loop_
_entity.id
_entity.type
_entity.pdbx_description
1 polymer ?
#
loop_
_entity_poly.entity_id
_entity_poly.type
_entity_poly.pdbx_seq_one_letter_code
_entity_poly.pdbx_strand_id
1 'polypeptide(L)'
;MRMKQSTLKQYHLRNRKVERDREGVPIESFGEAHPLTMQVWPAGGKVQTEQYGDRVSYIFNCRVEGKYSPVVDKDGLVYQFEGFYLREKDGICLYASPDSPPDYRIIAVKPYQPLYMEVERIVH
;
A
#
# COMPACT_ATOMS: atom_id res chain seq x y z
N MET A 1 -19.78 3.18 4.96
CA MET A 1 -20.03 1.72 4.92
C MET A 1 -19.18 1.03 5.97
N ARG A 2 -19.76 0.09 6.66
CA ARG A 2 -19.06 -0.63 7.71
C ARG A 2 -18.39 -1.88 7.15
N MET A 3 -17.10 -2.07 7.46
CA MET A 3 -16.39 -3.26 7.02
C MET A 3 -16.84 -4.50 7.80
N LYS A 4 -16.95 -5.62 7.08
CA LYS A 4 -17.31 -6.89 7.71
C LYS A 4 -16.05 -7.47 8.38
N GLN A 5 -16.16 -7.85 9.64
CA GLN A 5 -15.04 -8.42 10.39
C GLN A 5 -14.49 -9.70 9.74
N SER A 6 -15.35 -10.51 9.14
CA SER A 6 -14.94 -11.76 8.52
C SER A 6 -14.04 -11.59 7.29
N THR A 7 -14.01 -10.39 6.70
CA THR A 7 -13.18 -10.11 5.52
C THR A 7 -11.91 -9.34 5.88
N LEU A 8 -11.76 -8.93 7.13
CA LEU A 8 -10.56 -8.25 7.59
C LEU A 8 -9.46 -9.27 7.92
N LYS A 9 -8.27 -9.03 7.41
CA LYS A 9 -7.11 -9.88 7.65
C LYS A 9 -5.91 -9.02 7.96
N GLN A 10 -4.94 -9.60 8.65
CA GLN A 10 -3.69 -8.91 8.94
C GLN A 10 -2.71 -9.12 7.79
N TYR A 11 -2.12 -8.02 7.36
CA TYR A 11 -1.06 -7.99 6.37
C TYR A 11 0.10 -7.17 6.93
N HIS A 12 1.16 -6.98 6.17
CA HIS A 12 2.31 -6.21 6.63
C HIS A 12 2.67 -5.14 5.61
N LEU A 13 2.95 -3.96 6.15
CA LEU A 13 3.39 -2.79 5.41
C LEU A 13 4.89 -2.63 5.60
N ARG A 14 5.61 -2.32 4.53
CA ARG A 14 7.02 -1.97 4.61
C ARG A 14 7.24 -0.64 3.91
N ASN A 15 7.62 0.36 4.66
CA ASN A 15 7.81 1.71 4.11
C ASN A 15 8.99 1.76 3.15
N ARG A 16 8.78 2.44 2.04
CA ARG A 16 9.82 2.60 1.01
C ARG A 16 10.88 3.58 1.48
N LYS A 17 12.13 3.24 1.23
CA LYS A 17 13.27 4.11 1.46
C LYS A 17 14.08 4.20 0.18
N VAL A 18 14.56 5.40 -0.13
CA VAL A 18 15.45 5.61 -1.26
C VAL A 18 16.73 6.23 -0.73
N GLU A 19 17.83 5.54 -0.98
CA GLU A 19 19.16 6.01 -0.63
C GLU A 19 19.97 6.13 -1.92
N ARG A 20 21.05 6.89 -1.88
CA ARG A 20 21.92 7.03 -3.03
C ARG A 20 23.27 6.36 -2.74
N ASP A 21 23.79 5.64 -3.71
CA ASP A 21 25.10 5.05 -3.59
C ASP A 21 26.19 6.11 -3.78
N ARG A 22 27.46 5.67 -3.85
CA ARG A 22 28.60 6.59 -3.99
C ARG A 22 28.55 7.39 -5.29
N GLU A 23 27.92 6.84 -6.33
CA GLU A 23 27.82 7.47 -7.65
C GLU A 23 26.54 8.28 -7.78
N GLY A 24 25.73 8.37 -6.71
CA GLY A 24 24.48 9.11 -6.74
C GLY A 24 23.31 8.35 -7.33
N VAL A 25 23.46 7.05 -7.58
CA VAL A 25 22.40 6.22 -8.14
C VAL A 25 21.38 5.90 -7.03
N PRO A 26 20.09 6.14 -7.26
CA PRO A 26 19.07 5.82 -6.25
C PRO A 26 18.94 4.31 -6.06
N ILE A 27 18.91 3.89 -4.79
CA ILE A 27 18.71 2.49 -4.41
C ILE A 27 17.46 2.44 -3.56
N GLU A 28 16.45 1.69 -4.03
CA GLU A 28 15.21 1.49 -3.31
C GLU A 28 15.35 0.33 -2.32
N SER A 29 14.86 0.54 -1.11
CA SER A 29 14.75 -0.51 -0.10
C SER A 29 13.47 -0.32 0.68
N PHE A 30 13.14 -1.29 1.51
CA PHE A 30 11.93 -1.25 2.33
C PHE A 30 12.30 -1.48 3.79
N GLY A 31 11.66 -0.72 4.67
CA GLY A 31 11.93 -0.78 6.11
C GLY A 31 11.30 -1.98 6.79
N GLU A 32 11.24 -1.92 8.11
CA GLU A 32 10.64 -2.99 8.92
C GLU A 32 9.19 -3.23 8.56
N ALA A 33 8.74 -4.45 8.75
CA ALA A 33 7.35 -4.80 8.54
C ALA A 33 6.49 -4.29 9.71
N HIS A 34 5.39 -3.62 9.37
CA HIS A 34 4.41 -3.15 10.34
C HIS A 34 3.08 -3.83 10.05
N PRO A 35 2.45 -4.47 11.05
CA PRO A 35 1.17 -5.10 10.82
C PRO A 35 0.07 -4.06 10.58
N LEU A 36 -0.80 -4.35 9.64
CA LEU A 36 -2.01 -3.56 9.43
C LEU A 36 -3.15 -4.52 9.09
N THR A 37 -4.35 -4.13 9.46
CA THR A 37 -5.55 -4.92 9.20
C THR A 37 -6.33 -4.25 8.09
N MET A 38 -6.66 -5.02 7.06
CA MET A 38 -7.40 -4.46 5.93
C MET A 38 -8.22 -5.51 5.22
N GLN A 39 -9.18 -5.02 4.45
CA GLN A 39 -9.98 -5.81 3.53
C GLN A 39 -9.35 -5.67 2.15
N VAL A 40 -9.19 -6.79 1.44
CA VAL A 40 -8.57 -6.83 0.11
C VAL A 40 -9.49 -7.55 -0.85
N TRP A 41 -9.70 -6.97 -2.03
CA TRP A 41 -10.48 -7.61 -3.09
C TRP A 41 -9.90 -7.22 -4.45
N PRO A 42 -10.10 -8.08 -5.48
CA PRO A 42 -9.53 -7.79 -6.80
C PRO A 42 -10.09 -6.49 -7.39
N ALA A 43 -9.22 -5.76 -8.07
CA ALA A 43 -9.65 -4.60 -8.84
C ALA A 43 -10.44 -5.06 -10.05
N GLY A 44 -11.35 -4.22 -10.49
CA GLY A 44 -12.19 -4.52 -11.66
C GLY A 44 -13.20 -3.42 -11.88
N GLY A 45 -14.20 -3.71 -12.69
CA GLY A 45 -15.21 -2.74 -13.04
C GLY A 45 -14.74 -1.81 -14.15
N LYS A 46 -15.70 -1.05 -14.67
CA LYS A 46 -15.48 -0.24 -15.86
C LYS A 46 -14.43 0.84 -15.66
N VAL A 47 -14.52 1.56 -14.54
CA VAL A 47 -13.64 2.71 -14.29
C VAL A 47 -12.19 2.27 -14.15
N GLN A 48 -11.94 1.23 -13.35
CA GLN A 48 -10.57 0.74 -13.15
C GLN A 48 -10.00 0.11 -14.42
N THR A 49 -10.83 -0.60 -15.18
CA THR A 49 -10.40 -1.19 -16.44
C THR A 49 -10.02 -0.11 -17.46
N GLU A 50 -10.78 0.97 -17.53
CA GLU A 50 -10.43 2.10 -18.39
C GLU A 50 -9.15 2.80 -17.93
N GLN A 51 -8.97 2.92 -16.61
CA GLN A 51 -7.83 3.63 -16.03
C GLN A 51 -6.52 2.84 -16.18
N TYR A 52 -6.55 1.54 -15.95
CA TYR A 52 -5.34 0.73 -15.85
C TYR A 52 -5.14 -0.22 -17.03
N GLY A 53 -6.16 -0.46 -17.85
CA GLY A 53 -6.06 -1.40 -18.95
C GLY A 53 -5.71 -2.80 -18.49
N ASP A 54 -4.75 -3.43 -19.16
CA ASP A 54 -4.34 -4.80 -18.85
C ASP A 54 -3.71 -4.94 -17.46
N ARG A 55 -3.25 -3.84 -16.85
CA ARG A 55 -2.68 -3.87 -15.51
C ARG A 55 -3.70 -4.21 -14.43
N VAL A 56 -4.99 -4.04 -14.72
CA VAL A 56 -6.03 -4.24 -13.70
C VAL A 56 -5.99 -5.65 -13.09
N SER A 57 -5.54 -6.64 -13.85
CA SER A 57 -5.43 -8.02 -13.35
C SER A 57 -4.35 -8.19 -12.29
N TYR A 58 -3.45 -7.23 -12.13
CA TYR A 58 -2.37 -7.27 -11.14
C TYR A 58 -2.65 -6.34 -9.96
N ILE A 59 -3.86 -5.77 -9.88
CA ILE A 59 -4.20 -4.76 -8.88
C ILE A 59 -5.26 -5.32 -7.93
N PHE A 60 -5.09 -5.02 -6.65
CA PHE A 60 -6.09 -5.25 -5.62
C PHE A 60 -6.52 -3.93 -5.01
N ASN A 61 -7.79 -3.87 -4.66
CA ASN A 61 -8.34 -2.76 -3.87
C ASN A 61 -8.24 -3.12 -2.40
N CYS A 62 -7.94 -2.14 -1.56
CA CYS A 62 -7.79 -2.33 -0.13
C CYS A 62 -8.54 -1.27 0.66
N ARG A 63 -9.09 -1.66 1.81
CA ARG A 63 -9.59 -0.73 2.82
C ARG A 63 -8.91 -1.02 4.13
N VAL A 64 -8.22 -0.01 4.65
CA VAL A 64 -7.38 -0.16 5.85
C VAL A 64 -8.20 0.22 7.07
N GLU A 65 -8.22 -0.70 8.06
CA GLU A 65 -8.91 -0.45 9.32
C GLU A 65 -8.11 0.54 10.17
N GLY A 66 -8.83 1.42 10.85
CA GLY A 66 -8.25 2.33 11.81
C GLY A 66 -8.39 3.78 11.41
N LYS A 67 -8.20 4.64 12.40
CA LYS A 67 -8.24 6.08 12.19
C LYS A 67 -6.86 6.56 11.74
N TYR A 68 -6.86 7.55 10.87
CA TYR A 68 -5.62 8.12 10.36
C TYR A 68 -5.78 9.62 10.22
N SER A 69 -4.63 10.29 10.13
CA SER A 69 -4.57 11.73 9.85
C SER A 69 -3.65 11.96 8.66
N PRO A 70 -4.10 12.72 7.65
CA PRO A 70 -3.20 13.10 6.56
C PRO A 70 -2.21 14.15 7.06
N VAL A 71 -0.93 13.95 6.75
CA VAL A 71 0.16 14.84 7.13
C VAL A 71 1.04 15.07 5.91
N VAL A 72 1.48 16.30 5.70
CA VAL A 72 2.40 16.62 4.60
C VAL A 72 3.80 16.78 5.18
N ASP A 73 4.75 16.03 4.64
CA ASP A 73 6.16 16.19 4.96
C ASP A 73 6.95 16.62 3.72
N LYS A 74 8.27 16.62 3.78
CA LYS A 74 9.12 17.04 2.66
C LYS A 74 8.97 16.21 1.40
N ASP A 75 8.52 14.95 1.56
CA ASP A 75 8.35 14.02 0.45
C ASP A 75 6.91 13.88 -0.01
N GLY A 76 5.99 14.67 0.56
CA GLY A 76 4.60 14.71 0.14
C GLY A 76 3.63 14.23 1.21
N LEU A 77 2.48 13.74 0.77
CA LEU A 77 1.39 13.38 1.66
C LEU A 77 1.60 12.00 2.28
N VAL A 78 1.44 11.95 3.59
CA VAL A 78 1.59 10.74 4.40
C VAL A 78 0.29 10.54 5.17
N TYR A 79 -0.12 9.30 5.32
CA TYR A 79 -1.31 8.94 6.10
C TYR A 79 -0.84 8.28 7.39
N GLN A 80 -0.98 9.01 8.50
CA GLN A 80 -0.48 8.58 9.80
C GLN A 80 -1.57 7.84 10.57
N PHE A 81 -1.32 6.56 10.83
CA PHE A 81 -2.14 5.72 11.70
C PHE A 81 -1.47 5.63 13.08
N GLU A 82 -2.12 4.96 14.00
CA GLU A 82 -1.50 4.67 15.29
C GLU A 82 -0.44 3.58 15.09
N GLY A 83 0.81 3.93 15.37
CA GLY A 83 1.92 3.00 15.31
C GLY A 83 2.57 2.82 13.94
N PHE A 84 2.01 3.38 12.88
CA PHE A 84 2.62 3.32 11.55
C PHE A 84 2.09 4.42 10.64
N TYR A 85 2.81 4.67 9.55
CA TYR A 85 2.34 5.57 8.51
C TYR A 85 2.47 4.87 7.16
N LEU A 86 1.68 5.31 6.18
CA LEU A 86 1.80 4.81 4.82
C LEU A 86 1.67 5.95 3.81
N ARG A 87 2.23 5.72 2.65
CA ARG A 87 2.14 6.64 1.51
C ARG A 87 2.23 5.86 0.21
N GLU A 88 1.96 6.51 -0.90
CA GLU A 88 2.11 5.89 -2.21
C GLU A 88 3.56 5.42 -2.40
N LYS A 89 3.72 4.31 -3.08
CA LYS A 89 4.97 3.59 -3.36
C LYS A 89 5.49 2.73 -2.23
N ASP A 90 4.88 2.77 -1.04
CA ASP A 90 5.23 1.82 0.03
C ASP A 90 4.88 0.39 -0.39
N GLY A 91 5.57 -0.57 0.20
CA GLY A 91 5.38 -1.98 -0.09
C GLY A 91 4.36 -2.64 0.83
N ILE A 92 3.65 -3.61 0.28
CA ILE A 92 2.70 -4.44 1.03
C ILE A 92 3.08 -5.89 0.82
N CYS A 93 3.23 -6.63 1.92
CA CYS A 93 3.38 -8.08 1.87
C CYS A 93 1.98 -8.69 1.90
N LEU A 94 1.44 -8.99 0.71
CA LEU A 94 0.10 -9.54 0.58
C LEU A 94 0.13 -11.06 0.72
N TYR A 95 0.97 -11.71 -0.04
CA TYR A 95 1.21 -13.15 0.04
C TYR A 95 2.61 -13.47 0.54
N ALA A 96 3.55 -12.53 0.39
CA ALA A 96 4.92 -12.70 0.87
C ALA A 96 4.96 -12.63 2.40
N SER A 97 5.94 -13.30 3.00
CA SER A 97 6.11 -13.22 4.44
C SER A 97 6.62 -11.82 4.83
N PRO A 98 6.38 -11.38 6.07
CA PRO A 98 6.86 -10.06 6.50
C PRO A 98 8.38 -9.92 6.48
N ASP A 99 9.12 -11.02 6.45
CA ASP A 99 10.58 -11.01 6.38
C ASP A 99 11.11 -10.95 4.96
N SER A 100 10.23 -11.10 3.97
CA SER A 100 10.59 -11.08 2.55
C SER A 100 10.40 -9.68 1.97
N PRO A 101 11.00 -9.38 0.82
CA PRO A 101 10.65 -8.17 0.08
C PRO A 101 9.15 -8.13 -0.20
N PRO A 102 8.54 -6.95 -0.22
CA PRO A 102 7.11 -6.85 -0.49
C PRO A 102 6.78 -7.32 -1.91
N ASP A 103 5.65 -7.97 -2.06
CA ASP A 103 5.19 -8.46 -3.36
C ASP A 103 4.22 -7.48 -4.04
N TYR A 104 3.74 -6.48 -3.32
CA TYR A 104 2.84 -5.45 -3.87
C TYR A 104 3.33 -4.06 -3.49
N ARG A 105 2.94 -3.07 -4.31
CA ARG A 105 3.28 -1.67 -4.11
C ARG A 105 2.01 -0.84 -4.11
N ILE A 106 1.90 0.11 -3.19
CA ILE A 106 0.77 1.05 -3.16
C ILE A 106 0.91 2.01 -4.34
N ILE A 107 -0.06 2.01 -5.23
CA ILE A 107 -0.04 2.88 -6.43
C ILE A 107 -0.97 4.07 -6.31
N ALA A 108 -1.97 4.00 -5.44
CA ALA A 108 -2.90 5.12 -5.22
C ALA A 108 -3.50 5.02 -3.83
N VAL A 109 -3.70 6.16 -3.19
CA VAL A 109 -4.38 6.25 -1.90
C VAL A 109 -5.48 7.29 -2.01
N LYS A 110 -6.67 6.95 -1.54
CA LYS A 110 -7.80 7.87 -1.46
C LYS A 110 -8.18 8.05 0.00
N PRO A 111 -8.19 9.30 0.50
CA PRO A 111 -8.38 9.56 1.93
C PRO A 111 -9.85 9.46 2.36
N TYR A 112 -10.42 8.29 2.15
CA TYR A 112 -11.77 7.98 2.61
C TYR A 112 -11.70 7.41 4.04
N GLN A 113 -12.83 7.21 4.64
CA GLN A 113 -12.93 6.57 5.95
C GLN A 113 -13.86 5.36 5.81
N PRO A 114 -13.32 4.13 5.84
CA PRO A 114 -11.91 3.75 6.00
C PRO A 114 -11.04 4.16 4.80
N LEU A 115 -9.75 4.29 5.05
CA LEU A 115 -8.83 4.66 3.98
C LEU A 115 -8.85 3.62 2.86
N TYR A 116 -8.98 4.09 1.62
CA TYR A 116 -8.98 3.23 0.43
C TYR A 116 -7.65 3.36 -0.29
N MET A 117 -7.13 2.24 -0.76
CA MET A 117 -5.92 2.27 -1.58
C MET A 117 -5.94 1.16 -2.61
N GLU A 118 -5.13 1.34 -3.64
CA GLU A 118 -4.92 0.35 -4.69
C GLU A 118 -3.46 -0.09 -4.63
N VAL A 119 -3.25 -1.41 -4.71
CA VAL A 119 -1.90 -1.99 -4.69
C VAL A 119 -1.70 -2.83 -5.94
N GLU A 120 -0.50 -2.77 -6.50
CA GLU A 120 -0.16 -3.49 -7.72
C GLU A 120 1.00 -4.43 -7.46
N ARG A 121 0.95 -5.63 -8.04
CA ARG A 121 2.00 -6.63 -7.92
C ARG A 121 3.31 -6.08 -8.49
N ILE A 122 4.38 -6.25 -7.72
CA ILE A 122 5.71 -5.89 -8.17
C ILE A 122 6.22 -7.00 -9.08
N VAL A 123 6.58 -6.63 -10.30
CA VAL A 123 7.13 -7.57 -11.29
C VAL A 123 8.64 -7.39 -11.32
N HIS A 124 9.35 -8.50 -11.17
CA HIS A 124 10.81 -8.51 -11.17
C HIS A 124 11.34 -9.05 -12.49
#